data_717dd39c7e4680a27a1b43e4912a1e09
#
_entry.id   717dd39c7e4680a27a1b43e4912a1e09
#
_cell.length_a   1.000
_cell.length_b   1.000
_cell.length_c   1.000
_cell.angle_alpha   90.00
_cell.angle_beta   90.00
_cell.angle_gamma   90.00
#
_symmetry.space_group_name_H-M   'P 1'
#
loop_
_entity.id
_entity.type
_entity.pdbx_description
1 polymer ?
#
loop_
_entity_poly.entity_id
_entity_poly.type
_entity_poly.pdbx_seq_one_letter_code
_entity_poly.pdbx_strand_id
1 'polypeptide(L)'
;MASIIQISEAASLALHSMALLAATPDRPLTVKDITARTGVSEAHLSKVMQRLAKAGLVKSTRGPKGGFVLGDAGLSTSLLAIFESIEGPVADSGCLLPTRECPLRECLFDGLLGRMTAEFKEYMRTKKLEDLVSCEKGGPN
;
A
#
# COMPACT_ATOMS: atom_id res chain seq x y z
N MET A 1 -1.11 19.39 8.77
CA MET A 1 -1.65 19.62 7.42
C MET A 1 -2.67 18.57 7.10
N ALA A 2 -3.88 18.99 6.80
CA ALA A 2 -4.85 18.10 6.23
C ALA A 2 -4.43 17.80 4.79
N SER A 3 -4.20 16.56 4.46
CA SER A 3 -3.98 16.15 3.10
C SER A 3 -5.19 15.39 2.59
N ILE A 4 -5.63 15.74 1.42
CA ILE A 4 -6.36 14.82 0.59
C ILE A 4 -5.39 13.64 0.40
N ILE A 5 -5.92 12.45 0.38
CA ILE A 5 -5.13 11.21 0.30
C ILE A 5 -3.94 11.36 -0.64
N GLN A 6 -2.75 11.29 -0.08
CA GLN A 6 -1.53 11.26 -0.87
C GLN A 6 -0.98 9.83 -0.89
N ILE A 7 -0.76 9.33 -2.08
CA ILE A 7 -0.10 8.05 -2.27
C ILE A 7 1.32 8.35 -2.73
N SER A 8 2.29 8.18 -1.83
CA SER A 8 3.68 8.38 -2.17
C SER A 8 4.18 7.31 -3.15
N GLU A 9 5.29 7.60 -3.81
CA GLU A 9 5.96 6.61 -4.65
C GLU A 9 6.32 5.35 -3.85
N ALA A 10 6.78 5.52 -2.61
CA ALA A 10 7.09 4.39 -1.72
C ALA A 10 5.85 3.53 -1.41
N ALA A 11 4.70 4.15 -1.12
CA ALA A 11 3.46 3.42 -0.88
C ALA A 11 2.96 2.70 -2.15
N SER A 12 3.02 3.37 -3.30
CA SER A 12 2.69 2.76 -4.58
C SER A 12 3.57 1.54 -4.86
N LEU A 13 4.88 1.70 -4.62
CA LEU A 13 5.85 0.62 -4.83
C LEU A 13 5.61 -0.56 -3.88
N ALA A 14 5.28 -0.28 -2.62
CA ALA A 14 4.94 -1.32 -1.65
C ALA A 14 3.70 -2.12 -2.09
N LEU A 15 2.64 -1.43 -2.50
CA LEU A 15 1.41 -2.07 -2.98
C LEU A 15 1.66 -2.96 -4.20
N HIS A 16 2.39 -2.46 -5.20
CA HIS A 16 2.72 -3.21 -6.39
C HIS A 16 3.63 -4.41 -6.10
N SER A 17 4.63 -4.23 -5.24
CA SER A 17 5.52 -5.32 -4.84
C SER A 17 4.77 -6.45 -4.14
N MET A 18 3.90 -6.11 -3.21
CA MET A 18 3.06 -7.09 -2.52
C MET A 18 2.13 -7.84 -3.49
N ALA A 19 1.55 -7.11 -4.45
CA ALA A 19 0.72 -7.72 -5.49
C ALA A 19 1.53 -8.69 -6.38
N LEU A 20 2.77 -8.33 -6.73
CA LEU A 20 3.65 -9.21 -7.50
C LEU A 20 4.02 -10.47 -6.73
N LEU A 21 4.31 -10.35 -5.42
CA LEU A 21 4.57 -11.51 -4.57
C LEU A 21 3.33 -12.41 -4.50
N ALA A 22 2.15 -11.83 -4.36
CA ALA A 22 0.90 -12.57 -4.33
C ALA A 22 0.63 -13.33 -5.64
N ALA A 23 0.97 -12.71 -6.77
CA ALA A 23 0.80 -13.31 -8.09
C ALA A 23 1.87 -14.36 -8.43
N THR A 24 2.92 -14.47 -7.63
CA THR A 24 4.02 -15.40 -7.86
C THR A 24 4.26 -16.26 -6.60
N PRO A 25 3.27 -17.13 -6.22
CA PRO A 25 3.36 -17.90 -4.99
C PRO A 25 4.43 -19.01 -5.02
N ASP A 26 4.86 -19.42 -6.21
CA ASP A 26 5.70 -20.61 -6.40
C ASP A 26 7.18 -20.38 -6.09
N ARG A 27 7.61 -19.12 -6.03
CA ARG A 27 9.00 -18.79 -5.77
C ARG A 27 9.16 -17.42 -5.12
N PRO A 28 10.27 -17.19 -4.37
CA PRO A 28 10.61 -15.86 -3.91
C PRO A 28 10.93 -14.93 -5.10
N LEU A 29 10.65 -13.63 -4.93
CA LEU A 29 11.05 -12.59 -5.87
C LEU A 29 12.22 -11.79 -5.29
N THR A 30 13.26 -11.62 -6.10
CA THR A 30 14.39 -10.75 -5.74
C THR A 30 14.06 -9.29 -6.01
N VAL A 31 14.89 -8.39 -5.46
CA VAL A 31 14.81 -6.96 -5.79
C VAL A 31 14.90 -6.77 -7.31
N LYS A 32 15.79 -7.49 -7.98
CA LYS A 32 15.95 -7.41 -9.44
C LYS A 32 14.70 -7.86 -10.20
N ASP A 33 14.05 -8.92 -9.74
CA ASP A 33 12.79 -9.39 -10.36
C ASP A 33 11.72 -8.30 -10.31
N ILE A 34 11.59 -7.62 -9.19
CA ILE A 34 10.58 -6.58 -8.99
C ILE A 34 10.94 -5.32 -9.77
N THR A 35 12.21 -4.88 -9.73
CA THR A 35 12.65 -3.69 -10.48
C THR A 35 12.52 -3.86 -11.98
N ALA A 36 12.74 -5.06 -12.48
CA ALA A 36 12.54 -5.38 -13.90
C ALA A 36 11.08 -5.14 -14.36
N ARG A 37 10.12 -5.29 -13.43
CA ARG A 37 8.69 -5.12 -13.72
C ARG A 37 8.18 -3.72 -13.40
N THR A 38 8.80 -3.03 -12.44
CA THR A 38 8.35 -1.72 -11.98
C THR A 38 9.14 -0.54 -12.54
N GLY A 39 10.35 -0.79 -13.02
CA GLY A 39 11.21 0.24 -13.58
C GLY A 39 11.86 1.17 -12.56
N VAL A 40 11.75 0.87 -11.27
CA VAL A 40 12.33 1.69 -10.20
C VAL A 40 13.74 1.25 -9.85
N SER A 41 14.50 2.10 -9.13
CA SER A 41 15.85 1.76 -8.71
C SER A 41 15.86 0.67 -7.65
N GLU A 42 16.88 -0.19 -7.69
CA GLU A 42 17.07 -1.25 -6.68
C GLU A 42 17.24 -0.66 -5.28
N ALA A 43 17.95 0.47 -5.16
CA ALA A 43 18.17 1.13 -3.86
C ALA A 43 16.85 1.60 -3.24
N HIS A 44 15.96 2.19 -4.04
CA HIS A 44 14.65 2.64 -3.55
C HIS A 44 13.78 1.44 -3.16
N LEU A 45 13.71 0.43 -4.02
CA LEU A 45 12.93 -0.78 -3.73
C LEU A 45 13.43 -1.50 -2.48
N SER A 46 14.75 -1.62 -2.31
CA SER A 46 15.34 -2.28 -1.13
C SER A 46 14.89 -1.63 0.17
N LYS A 47 14.82 -0.30 0.22
CA LYS A 47 14.32 0.43 1.40
C LYS A 47 12.86 0.14 1.67
N VAL A 48 12.04 0.09 0.64
CA VAL A 48 10.61 -0.24 0.75
C VAL A 48 10.43 -1.67 1.26
N MET A 49 11.16 -2.62 0.69
CA MET A 49 11.09 -4.03 1.10
C MET A 49 11.55 -4.23 2.55
N GLN A 50 12.56 -3.49 3.01
CA GLN A 50 12.99 -3.51 4.41
C GLN A 50 11.88 -3.03 5.34
N ARG A 51 11.15 -1.97 4.97
CA ARG A 51 10.02 -1.48 5.75
C ARG A 51 8.88 -2.50 5.81
N LEU A 52 8.58 -3.14 4.69
CA LEU A 52 7.58 -4.22 4.64
C LEU A 52 8.00 -5.41 5.49
N ALA A 53 9.28 -5.79 5.46
CA ALA A 53 9.81 -6.87 6.30
C ALA A 53 9.73 -6.53 7.78
N LYS A 54 10.06 -5.31 8.16
CA LYS A 54 9.95 -4.82 9.54
C LYS A 54 8.51 -4.85 10.05
N ALA A 55 7.56 -4.57 9.18
CA ALA A 55 6.12 -4.65 9.48
C ALA A 55 5.58 -6.09 9.48
N GLY A 56 6.40 -7.09 9.13
CA GLY A 56 5.97 -8.49 9.08
C GLY A 56 5.15 -8.85 7.85
N LEU A 57 5.06 -7.96 6.87
CA LEU A 57 4.26 -8.16 5.65
C LEU A 57 4.97 -9.00 4.60
N VAL A 58 6.31 -9.03 4.62
CA VAL A 58 7.13 -9.90 3.79
C VAL A 58 8.18 -10.59 4.65
N LYS A 59 8.69 -11.71 4.16
CA LYS A 59 9.83 -12.42 4.73
C LYS A 59 10.94 -12.50 3.71
N SER A 60 12.16 -12.29 4.16
CA SER A 60 13.35 -12.45 3.34
C SER A 60 13.88 -13.88 3.47
N THR A 61 14.17 -14.49 2.34
CA THR A 61 14.83 -15.80 2.28
C THR A 61 16.24 -15.63 1.73
N ARG A 62 17.18 -16.35 2.30
CA ARG A 62 18.61 -16.29 1.91
C ARG A 62 18.98 -17.43 0.97
N GLY A 63 20.11 -17.27 0.26
CA GLY A 63 20.69 -18.26 -0.62
C GLY A 63 20.51 -17.95 -2.09
N PRO A 64 21.05 -18.81 -3.00
CA PRO A 64 21.02 -18.57 -4.45
C PRO A 64 19.60 -18.52 -5.05
N LYS A 65 18.61 -19.09 -4.36
CA LYS A 65 17.19 -19.01 -4.71
C LYS A 65 16.41 -18.12 -3.74
N GLY A 66 17.10 -17.22 -3.05
CA GLY A 66 16.50 -16.33 -2.08
C GLY A 66 15.72 -15.18 -2.72
N GLY A 67 15.11 -14.38 -1.88
CA GLY A 67 14.32 -13.23 -2.25
C GLY A 67 13.28 -12.93 -1.18
N PHE A 68 12.15 -12.39 -1.59
CA PHE A 68 11.05 -12.05 -0.69
C PHE A 68 9.83 -12.92 -0.98
N VAL A 69 9.14 -13.29 0.08
CA VAL A 69 7.85 -13.98 0.04
C VAL A 69 6.87 -13.22 0.95
N LEU A 70 5.58 -13.49 0.79
CA LEU A 70 4.57 -12.92 1.68
C LEU A 70 4.81 -13.34 3.14
N GLY A 71 4.47 -12.45 4.07
CA GLY A 71 4.48 -12.72 5.50
C GLY A 71 3.37 -13.68 5.94
N ASP A 72 3.19 -13.80 7.26
CA ASP A 72 2.25 -14.79 7.85
C ASP A 72 0.80 -14.59 7.45
N ALA A 73 0.35 -13.35 7.27
CA ALA A 73 -1.00 -13.07 6.81
C ALA A 73 -1.24 -13.49 5.35
N GLY A 74 -0.16 -13.63 4.56
CA GLY A 74 -0.23 -14.10 3.19
C GLY A 74 -1.22 -13.32 2.33
N LEU A 75 -2.07 -14.04 1.61
CA LEU A 75 -3.08 -13.47 0.72
C LEU A 75 -4.20 -12.71 1.45
N SER A 76 -4.36 -12.91 2.76
CA SER A 76 -5.35 -12.18 3.55
C SER A 76 -4.89 -10.76 3.96
N THR A 77 -3.68 -10.36 3.60
CA THR A 77 -3.16 -9.01 3.84
C THR A 77 -4.02 -7.98 3.12
N SER A 78 -4.53 -6.99 3.86
CA SER A 78 -5.32 -5.90 3.27
C SER A 78 -4.41 -4.86 2.62
N LEU A 79 -4.93 -4.14 1.63
CA LEU A 79 -4.21 -3.02 1.04
C LEU A 79 -3.95 -1.92 2.07
N LEU A 80 -4.86 -1.75 3.03
CA LEU A 80 -4.69 -0.76 4.10
C LEU A 80 -3.46 -1.08 4.96
N ALA A 81 -3.27 -2.33 5.35
CA ALA A 81 -2.09 -2.75 6.14
C ALA A 81 -0.79 -2.41 5.40
N ILE A 82 -0.73 -2.64 4.10
CA ILE A 82 0.43 -2.32 3.27
C ILE A 82 0.64 -0.80 3.22
N PHE A 83 -0.41 -0.05 2.92
CA PHE A 83 -0.37 1.40 2.81
C PHE A 83 0.10 2.05 4.13
N GLU A 84 -0.51 1.66 5.25
CA GLU A 84 -0.19 2.23 6.56
C GLU A 84 1.21 1.84 7.06
N SER A 85 1.77 0.73 6.60
CA SER A 85 3.16 0.35 6.92
C SER A 85 4.18 1.35 6.36
N ILE A 86 3.82 2.07 5.31
CA ILE A 86 4.66 3.07 4.64
C ILE A 86 4.28 4.49 5.07
N GLU A 87 2.99 4.82 5.02
CA GLU A 87 2.49 6.19 5.24
C GLU A 87 2.09 6.48 6.69
N GLY A 88 1.97 5.44 7.51
CA GLY A 88 1.35 5.56 8.82
C GLY A 88 -0.18 5.56 8.73
N PRO A 89 -0.86 5.66 9.88
CA PRO A 89 -2.32 5.61 9.92
C PRO A 89 -2.96 6.69 9.07
N VAL A 90 -4.01 6.32 8.32
CA VAL A 90 -4.79 7.29 7.56
C VAL A 90 -5.60 8.15 8.53
N ALA A 91 -5.32 9.45 8.55
CA ALA A 91 -6.01 10.38 9.43
C ALA A 91 -7.47 10.61 9.01
N ASP A 92 -8.36 10.64 9.99
CA ASP A 92 -9.78 10.92 9.77
C ASP A 92 -10.07 12.43 9.69
N SER A 93 -9.18 13.18 9.09
CA SER A 93 -9.29 14.63 9.00
C SER A 93 -10.20 15.05 7.86
N GLY A 94 -11.36 15.57 8.19
CA GLY A 94 -12.25 16.22 7.22
C GLY A 94 -12.01 17.73 7.07
N CYS A 95 -11.05 18.30 7.81
CA CYS A 95 -10.81 19.73 7.83
C CYS A 95 -9.40 20.07 7.31
N LEU A 96 -9.29 21.09 6.47
CA LEU A 96 -8.03 21.56 5.94
C LEU A 96 -7.24 22.43 6.93
N LEU A 97 -7.90 22.95 7.96
CA LEU A 97 -7.25 23.81 8.95
C LEU A 97 -6.59 22.98 10.04
N PRO A 98 -5.34 23.29 10.41
CA PRO A 98 -4.60 22.53 11.41
C PRO A 98 -5.22 22.61 12.81
N THR A 99 -5.88 23.71 13.13
CA THR A 99 -6.50 23.96 14.42
C THR A 99 -7.90 23.36 14.56
N ARG A 100 -8.50 22.92 13.45
CA ARG A 100 -9.90 22.50 13.35
C ARG A 100 -10.92 23.56 13.76
N GLU A 101 -10.47 24.78 14.02
CA GLU A 101 -11.33 25.92 14.28
C GLU A 101 -11.55 26.68 12.97
N CYS A 102 -12.70 26.44 12.38
CA CYS A 102 -13.06 27.07 11.12
C CYS A 102 -13.76 28.40 11.39
N PRO A 103 -13.31 29.53 10.81
CA PRO A 103 -13.99 30.82 10.96
C PRO A 103 -15.30 30.91 10.17
N LEU A 104 -15.56 29.91 9.33
CA LEU A 104 -16.78 29.89 8.50
C LEU A 104 -17.90 29.14 9.23
N ARG A 105 -19.13 29.61 9.02
CA ARG A 105 -20.32 28.97 9.57
C ARG A 105 -20.61 27.63 8.89
N GLU A 106 -20.26 27.52 7.62
CA GLU A 106 -20.46 26.33 6.81
C GLU A 106 -19.12 25.88 6.25
N CYS A 107 -18.92 24.55 6.20
CA CYS A 107 -17.69 23.99 5.66
C CYS A 107 -17.62 24.20 4.14
N LEU A 108 -16.50 24.66 3.63
CA LEU A 108 -16.24 24.82 2.20
C LEU A 108 -16.48 23.52 1.40
N PHE A 109 -16.21 22.39 2.00
CA PHE A 109 -16.30 21.08 1.36
C PHE A 109 -17.52 20.27 1.78
N ASP A 110 -18.35 20.81 2.68
CA ASP A 110 -19.58 20.14 3.14
C ASP A 110 -19.36 18.65 3.51
N GLY A 111 -18.28 18.37 4.24
CA GLY A 111 -17.95 17.01 4.66
C GLY A 111 -17.38 16.11 3.55
N LEU A 112 -17.17 16.64 2.33
CA LEU A 112 -16.65 15.85 1.20
C LEU A 112 -15.33 15.16 1.53
N LEU A 113 -14.38 15.87 2.15
CA LEU A 113 -13.07 15.32 2.46
C LEU A 113 -13.15 14.13 3.43
N GLY A 114 -14.03 14.24 4.42
CA GLY A 114 -14.30 13.15 5.37
C GLY A 114 -14.90 11.92 4.68
N ARG A 115 -15.86 12.13 3.79
CA ARG A 115 -16.48 11.05 3.01
C ARG A 115 -15.47 10.36 2.10
N MET A 116 -14.62 11.13 1.41
CA MET A 116 -13.56 10.57 0.54
C MET A 116 -12.55 9.76 1.33
N THR A 117 -12.13 10.26 2.49
CA THR A 117 -11.19 9.55 3.36
C THR A 117 -11.81 8.25 3.89
N ALA A 118 -13.06 8.30 4.33
CA ALA A 118 -13.77 7.12 4.82
C ALA A 118 -13.94 6.05 3.72
N GLU A 119 -14.31 6.46 2.51
CA GLU A 119 -14.44 5.56 1.37
C GLU A 119 -13.09 4.92 1.01
N PHE A 120 -12.04 5.71 0.97
CA PHE A 120 -10.68 5.21 0.73
C PHE A 120 -10.26 4.17 1.77
N LYS A 121 -10.42 4.47 3.06
CA LYS A 121 -10.08 3.55 4.15
C LYS A 121 -10.87 2.25 4.05
N GLU A 122 -12.17 2.35 3.82
CA GLU A 122 -13.04 1.17 3.71
C GLU A 122 -12.65 0.30 2.53
N TYR A 123 -12.39 0.90 1.36
CA TYR A 123 -11.91 0.17 0.20
C TYR A 123 -10.58 -0.56 0.49
N MET A 124 -9.60 0.18 1.03
CA MET A 124 -8.28 -0.36 1.32
C MET A 124 -8.31 -1.41 2.44
N ARG A 125 -9.24 -1.29 3.38
CA ARG A 125 -9.40 -2.25 4.48
C ARG A 125 -10.02 -3.56 4.01
N THR A 126 -10.98 -3.50 3.12
CA THR A 126 -11.72 -4.69 2.64
C THR A 126 -11.04 -5.40 1.48
N LYS A 127 -10.29 -4.65 0.65
CA LYS A 127 -9.55 -5.21 -0.47
C LYS A 127 -8.29 -5.91 0.01
N LYS A 128 -8.15 -7.18 -0.33
CA LYS A 128 -7.02 -8.02 0.08
C LYS A 128 -6.22 -8.48 -1.13
N LEU A 129 -5.01 -8.98 -0.89
CA LEU A 129 -4.17 -9.51 -1.97
C LEU A 129 -4.85 -10.64 -2.73
N GLU A 130 -5.61 -11.50 -2.05
CA GLU A 130 -6.38 -12.58 -2.69
C GLU A 130 -7.36 -12.08 -3.74
N ASP A 131 -7.95 -10.90 -3.52
CA ASP A 131 -8.87 -10.28 -4.47
C ASP A 131 -8.17 -9.84 -5.76
N LEU A 132 -6.89 -9.46 -5.66
CA LEU A 132 -6.08 -9.05 -6.81
C LEU A 132 -5.65 -10.26 -7.66
N VAL A 133 -5.34 -11.38 -7.04
CA VAL A 133 -4.90 -12.60 -7.72
C VAL A 133 -6.04 -13.26 -8.48
N SER A 134 -7.25 -13.19 -7.96
CA SER A 134 -8.44 -13.76 -8.61
C SER A 134 -8.89 -12.97 -9.84
N CYS A 135 -8.39 -11.75 -10.03
CA CYS A 135 -8.73 -10.87 -11.16
C CYS A 135 -7.86 -11.07 -12.42
N GLU A 136 -6.96 -12.05 -12.46
CA GLU A 136 -6.07 -12.26 -13.62
C GLU A 136 -6.78 -12.65 -14.94
N LYS A 137 -8.11 -12.71 -14.96
CA LYS A 137 -8.88 -13.07 -16.15
C LYS A 137 -9.62 -11.91 -16.83
N GLY A 138 -9.43 -10.70 -16.35
CA GLY A 138 -9.96 -9.50 -17.02
C GLY A 138 -8.81 -8.71 -17.63
N GLY A 139 -8.77 -8.59 -18.92
CA GLY A 139 -7.71 -7.93 -19.67
C GLY A 139 -7.41 -6.49 -19.23
N PRO A 140 -6.35 -5.88 -19.79
CA PRO A 140 -5.89 -4.57 -19.37
C PRO A 140 -6.95 -3.49 -19.62
N ASN A 141 -7.17 -2.67 -18.62
CA ASN A 141 -7.87 -1.42 -18.79
C ASN A 141 -6.97 -0.43 -19.51
#